data_ae32a5ad517c90aec5ec4637e3523376
#
_entry.id   ae32a5ad517c90aec5ec4637e3523376
#
_cell.length_a   1.000
_cell.length_b   1.000
_cell.length_c   1.000
_cell.angle_alpha   90.00
_cell.angle_beta   90.00
_cell.angle_gamma   90.00
#
_symmetry.space_group_name_H-M   'P 1'
#
loop_
_entity.id
_entity.type
_entity.pdbx_description
1 polymer ?
#
loop_
_entity_poly.entity_id
_entity_poly.type
_entity_poly.pdbx_seq_one_letter_code
_entity_poly.pdbx_strand_id
1 'polypeptide(L)' 'MTYKEKYLVGEIEFEEIDEYSYQWGMSDDERTLAQYLGLNAEEEDAWVSVGEDALKELLDKQK' A
#
# COMPACT_ATOMS: atom_id res chain seq x y z
N MET A 1 4.20 -8.34 9.04
CA MET A 1 3.90 -6.90 8.84
C MET A 1 3.40 -6.66 7.42
N THR A 2 2.46 -5.75 7.26
CA THR A 2 1.98 -5.36 5.93
C THR A 2 2.95 -4.39 5.26
N TYR A 3 2.75 -4.15 3.96
CA TYR A 3 3.51 -3.14 3.24
C TYR A 3 3.48 -1.79 3.97
N LYS A 4 2.26 -1.34 4.35
CA LYS A 4 2.09 -0.06 5.02
C LYS A 4 2.92 0.02 6.31
N GLU A 5 2.86 -1.03 7.12
CA GLU A 5 3.61 -1.04 8.37
C GLU A 5 5.11 -0.93 8.14
N LYS A 6 5.63 -1.67 7.17
CA LYS A 6 7.05 -1.63 6.83
C LYS A 6 7.47 -0.26 6.29
N TYR A 7 6.61 0.33 5.47
CA TYR A 7 6.88 1.66 4.94
C TYR A 7 6.92 2.71 6.06
N LEU A 8 5.97 2.65 6.99
CA LEU A 8 5.89 3.63 8.08
C LEU A 8 7.10 3.58 9.02
N VAL A 9 7.70 2.40 9.20
CA VAL A 9 8.88 2.28 10.05
C VAL A 9 10.19 2.46 9.26
N GLY A 10 10.10 2.73 7.97
CA GLY A 10 11.26 3.03 7.15
C GLY A 10 12.05 1.82 6.67
N GLU A 11 11.47 0.63 6.72
CA GLU A 11 12.14 -0.59 6.28
C GLU A 11 12.18 -0.74 4.77
N ILE A 12 11.21 -0.12 4.06
CA ILE A 12 11.09 -0.25 2.60
C ILE A 12 10.81 1.11 1.98
N GLU A 13 11.04 1.21 0.69
CA GLU A 13 10.74 2.40 -0.10
C GLU A 13 9.32 2.33 -0.65
N PHE A 14 8.74 3.48 -0.98
CA PHE A 14 7.37 3.52 -1.51
C PHE A 14 7.25 2.72 -2.80
N GLU A 15 8.25 2.77 -3.65
CA GLU A 15 8.26 2.09 -4.96
C GLU A 15 8.09 0.59 -4.85
N GLU A 16 8.35 0.01 -3.70
CA GLU A 16 8.18 -1.42 -3.48
C GLU A 16 6.71 -1.85 -3.49
N ILE A 17 5.78 -0.86 -3.55
CA ILE A 17 4.37 -1.15 -3.70
C ILE A 17 4.10 -1.96 -4.98
N ASP A 18 4.87 -1.70 -6.03
CA ASP A 18 4.72 -2.43 -7.30
C ASP A 18 5.09 -3.90 -7.12
N GLU A 19 6.14 -4.18 -6.36
CA GLU A 19 6.55 -5.55 -6.08
C GLU A 19 5.51 -6.28 -5.24
N TYR A 20 4.97 -5.61 -4.23
CA TYR A 20 3.92 -6.19 -3.40
C TYR A 20 2.65 -6.46 -4.20
N SER A 21 2.30 -5.54 -5.11
CA SER A 21 1.14 -5.71 -5.97
C SER A 21 1.32 -6.91 -6.90
N TYR A 22 2.53 -7.08 -7.43
CA TYR A 22 2.87 -8.20 -8.30
C TYR A 22 2.75 -9.53 -7.54
N GLN A 23 3.31 -9.58 -6.33
CA GLN A 23 3.24 -10.78 -5.49
C GLN A 23 1.80 -11.13 -5.15
N TRP A 24 0.98 -10.14 -4.84
CA TRP A 24 -0.44 -10.36 -4.56
C TRP A 24 -1.13 -10.97 -5.78
N GLY A 25 -0.86 -10.45 -6.97
CA GLY A 25 -1.45 -10.97 -8.20
C GLY A 25 -1.03 -12.39 -8.54
N MET A 26 0.15 -12.81 -8.06
CA MET A 26 0.66 -14.16 -8.28
C MET A 26 0.17 -15.16 -7.24
N SER A 27 -0.36 -14.68 -6.12
CA SER A 27 -0.86 -15.53 -5.04
C SER A 27 -2.36 -15.76 -5.21
N ASP A 28 -2.87 -16.77 -4.52
CA ASP A 28 -4.31 -17.05 -4.50
C ASP A 28 -4.98 -16.38 -3.29
N ASP A 29 -4.46 -15.21 -2.89
CA ASP A 29 -4.96 -14.48 -1.74
C ASP A 29 -6.34 -13.91 -2.05
N GLU A 30 -7.31 -14.20 -1.18
CA GLU A 30 -8.69 -13.73 -1.36
C GLU A 30 -8.90 -12.30 -0.90
N ARG A 31 -7.92 -11.71 -0.20
CA ARG A 31 -8.01 -10.31 0.21
C ARG A 31 -7.89 -9.39 -0.98
N THR A 32 -8.47 -8.19 -0.88
CA THR A 32 -8.24 -7.17 -1.89
C THR A 32 -6.78 -6.70 -1.81
N LEU A 33 -6.28 -6.08 -2.87
CA LEU A 33 -4.91 -5.56 -2.85
C LEU A 33 -4.71 -4.56 -1.70
N ALA A 34 -5.70 -3.69 -1.47
CA ALA A 34 -5.63 -2.74 -0.37
C ALA A 34 -5.51 -3.44 0.98
N GLN A 35 -6.28 -4.51 1.18
CA GLN A 35 -6.20 -5.30 2.42
C GLN A 35 -4.84 -5.97 2.55
N TYR A 36 -4.31 -6.49 1.46
CA TYR A 36 -2.99 -7.12 1.45
C TYR A 36 -1.89 -6.14 1.84
N LEU A 37 -1.99 -4.91 1.35
CA LEU A 37 -1.03 -3.85 1.65
C LEU A 37 -1.25 -3.23 3.03
N GLY A 38 -2.40 -3.45 3.64
CA GLY A 38 -2.72 -2.90 4.95
C GLY A 38 -3.30 -1.49 4.90
N LEU A 39 -3.85 -1.10 3.75
CA LEU A 39 -4.43 0.23 3.57
C LEU A 39 -5.86 0.29 4.12
N ASN A 40 -6.24 1.45 4.66
CA ASN A 40 -7.62 1.66 5.07
C ASN A 40 -8.44 2.20 3.90
N ALA A 41 -9.76 2.39 4.10
CA ALA A 41 -10.67 2.81 3.03
C ALA A 41 -10.28 4.17 2.46
N GLU A 42 -9.85 5.11 3.28
CA GLU A 42 -9.44 6.44 2.83
C GLU A 42 -8.19 6.37 1.94
N GLU A 43 -7.23 5.56 2.35
CA GLU A 43 -6.00 5.38 1.62
C GLU A 43 -6.24 4.69 0.29
N GLU A 44 -7.07 3.66 0.29
CA GLU A 44 -7.44 2.97 -0.95
C GLU A 44 -8.15 3.92 -1.91
N ASP A 45 -9.09 4.71 -1.40
CA ASP A 45 -9.85 5.65 -2.22
C ASP A 45 -8.93 6.69 -2.84
N ALA A 46 -8.01 7.26 -2.07
CA ALA A 46 -7.05 8.22 -2.59
C ALA A 46 -6.17 7.61 -3.68
N TRP A 47 -5.74 6.37 -3.48
CA TRP A 47 -4.90 5.68 -4.44
C TRP A 47 -5.63 5.44 -5.76
N VAL A 48 -6.87 4.94 -5.69
CA VAL A 48 -7.65 4.61 -6.87
C VAL A 48 -8.17 5.87 -7.59
N SER A 49 -8.65 6.85 -6.82
CA SER A 49 -9.30 8.04 -7.37
C SER A 49 -8.31 9.12 -7.82
N VAL A 50 -7.19 9.27 -7.12
CA VAL A 50 -6.21 10.33 -7.42
C VAL A 50 -4.93 9.73 -7.98
N GLY A 51 -4.31 8.80 -7.26
CA GLY A 51 -3.09 8.15 -7.72
C GLY A 51 -2.13 7.83 -6.60
N GLU A 52 -0.97 7.28 -6.99
CA GLU A 52 0.05 6.86 -6.04
C GLU A 52 0.60 8.02 -5.22
N ASP A 53 0.69 9.21 -5.81
CA ASP A 53 1.20 10.38 -5.09
C ASP A 53 0.32 10.73 -3.89
N ALA A 54 -1.01 10.62 -4.06
CA ALA A 54 -1.94 10.88 -2.97
C ALA A 54 -1.80 9.84 -1.86
N LEU A 55 -1.63 8.58 -2.24
CA LEU A 55 -1.40 7.51 -1.27
C LEU A 55 -0.12 7.77 -0.49
N LYS A 56 0.96 8.11 -1.18
CA LYS A 56 2.24 8.39 -0.55
C LYS A 56 2.12 9.53 0.47
N GLU A 57 1.42 10.59 0.10
CA GLU A 57 1.20 11.71 1.02
C GLU A 57 0.48 11.28 2.30
N LEU A 58 -0.57 10.47 2.14
CA LEU A 58 -1.34 10.00 3.30
C LEU A 58 -0.47 9.13 4.22
N LEU A 59 0.37 8.28 3.64
CA LEU A 59 1.24 7.43 4.44
C LEU A 59 2.34 8.26 5.12
N ASP A 60 2.91 9.23 4.41
CA ASP A 60 3.98 10.08 4.95
C ASP A 60 3.49 10.91 6.14
N LYS A 61 2.23 11.29 6.15
CA LYS A 61 1.64 12.02 7.28
C LYS A 61 1.57 11.19 8.55
N GLN A 62 1.64 9.87 8.42
CA GLN A 62 1.55 8.94 9.55
C GLN A 62 2.91 8.56 10.12
N LYS A 63 3.97 8.95 9.45
CA LYS A 63 5.34 8.67 9.90
C LYS A 63 5.71 9.47 11.13
#